data_1f5cce956b998866441670350dff9e5e
#
_entry.id   1f5cce956b998866441670350dff9e5e
#
_cell.length_a   1.000
_cell.length_b   1.000
_cell.length_c   1.000
_cell.angle_alpha   90.00
_cell.angle_beta   90.00
_cell.angle_gamma   90.00
#
_symmetry.space_group_name_H-M   'P 1'
#
loop_
_entity.id
_entity.type
_entity.pdbx_description
1 polymer ?
#
loop_
_entity_poly.entity_id
_entity_poly.type
_entity_poly.pdbx_seq_one_letter_code
_entity_poly.pdbx_strand_id
1 'polypeptide(L)'
;MKTFAWAVGLVSLFAVGGASAGVAANPLVEQVRAANSRFKDVRVAVAEGYSPIPCTSGIDGGAMGVHYVNGEYLKDEVPDVRRPQAVMYEPGPGGKMSLVAVEYISFKGPASLGGHLFAFNGAPNRYGLNPFYELHVWAWKPNPKGAFADMNPTVSCDHMRMHGM
;
A
#
# COMPACT_ATOMS: atom_id res chain seq x y z
N MET A 1 69.83 -14.20 40.89
CA MET A 1 69.21 -13.96 39.60
C MET A 1 67.74 -14.30 39.70
N LYS A 2 66.84 -13.31 39.67
CA LYS A 2 65.39 -13.51 39.78
C LYS A 2 64.77 -13.29 38.40
N THR A 3 64.21 -14.37 37.81
CA THR A 3 63.52 -14.34 36.50
C THR A 3 62.07 -13.94 36.71
N PHE A 4 61.67 -12.80 36.12
CA PHE A 4 60.26 -12.34 36.05
C PHE A 4 59.59 -12.99 34.85
N ALA A 5 58.53 -13.75 35.04
CA ALA A 5 57.67 -14.26 34.00
C ALA A 5 56.53 -13.23 33.77
N TRP A 6 56.40 -12.78 32.53
CA TRP A 6 55.28 -11.92 32.05
C TRP A 6 54.11 -12.83 31.61
N ALA A 7 52.98 -12.69 32.26
CA ALA A 7 51.71 -13.31 31.81
C ALA A 7 51.04 -12.40 30.78
N VAL A 8 50.90 -12.88 29.55
CA VAL A 8 50.12 -12.21 28.49
C VAL A 8 48.67 -12.64 28.65
N GLY A 9 47.82 -11.72 29.09
CA GLY A 9 46.37 -11.96 29.15
C GLY A 9 45.76 -11.80 27.75
N LEU A 10 45.13 -12.87 27.24
CA LEU A 10 44.29 -12.79 26.05
C LEU A 10 42.95 -12.13 26.40
N VAL A 11 42.67 -10.95 25.85
CA VAL A 11 41.38 -10.30 25.90
C VAL A 11 40.58 -10.81 24.72
N SER A 12 39.56 -11.68 24.99
CA SER A 12 38.60 -12.13 23.99
C SER A 12 37.55 -11.04 23.80
N LEU A 13 37.56 -10.35 22.65
CA LEU A 13 36.45 -9.48 22.22
C LEU A 13 35.28 -10.36 21.78
N PHE A 14 34.22 -10.37 22.52
CA PHE A 14 32.92 -10.89 22.07
C PHE A 14 32.27 -9.81 21.18
N ALA A 15 32.21 -10.05 19.87
CA ALA A 15 31.39 -9.25 18.96
C ALA A 15 29.91 -9.59 19.24
N VAL A 16 29.20 -8.67 19.89
CA VAL A 16 27.73 -8.75 20.00
C VAL A 16 27.17 -8.40 18.61
N GLY A 17 26.85 -9.42 17.83
CA GLY A 17 26.13 -9.27 16.58
C GLY A 17 24.70 -8.81 16.90
N GLY A 18 24.41 -7.52 16.69
CA GLY A 18 23.08 -6.97 16.74
C GLY A 18 22.24 -7.60 15.62
N ALA A 19 21.37 -8.57 15.95
CA ALA A 19 20.33 -9.00 15.05
C ALA A 19 19.38 -7.82 14.85
N SER A 20 19.41 -7.17 13.69
CA SER A 20 18.33 -6.27 13.27
C SER A 20 17.06 -7.12 13.19
N ALA A 21 16.16 -6.95 14.17
CA ALA A 21 14.82 -7.47 14.07
C ALA A 21 14.15 -6.78 12.86
N GLY A 22 14.17 -7.44 11.71
CA GLY A 22 13.41 -7.00 10.55
C GLY A 22 11.95 -6.88 10.99
N VAL A 23 11.30 -5.74 10.68
CA VAL A 23 9.85 -5.58 10.90
C VAL A 23 9.17 -6.78 10.23
N ALA A 24 8.51 -7.62 11.01
CA ALA A 24 7.82 -8.80 10.48
C ALA A 24 6.86 -8.34 9.38
N ALA A 25 6.93 -8.97 8.21
CA ALA A 25 6.05 -8.66 7.10
C ALA A 25 4.59 -8.82 7.55
N ASN A 26 3.75 -7.82 7.30
CA ASN A 26 2.34 -7.90 7.69
C ASN A 26 1.64 -8.99 6.87
N PRO A 27 0.99 -9.99 7.51
CA PRO A 27 0.38 -11.11 6.80
C PRO A 27 -0.66 -10.69 5.75
N LEU A 28 -1.46 -9.66 6.02
CA LEU A 28 -2.44 -9.16 5.06
C LEU A 28 -1.76 -8.56 3.82
N VAL A 29 -0.69 -7.79 4.00
CA VAL A 29 0.08 -7.21 2.87
C VAL A 29 0.61 -8.32 1.96
N GLU A 30 1.12 -9.40 2.53
CA GLU A 30 1.63 -10.54 1.74
C GLU A 30 0.50 -11.28 1.01
N GLN A 31 -0.63 -11.51 1.67
CA GLN A 31 -1.81 -12.12 1.05
C GLN A 31 -2.33 -11.27 -0.11
N VAL A 32 -2.44 -9.96 0.09
CA VAL A 32 -2.87 -8.99 -0.94
C VAL A 32 -1.90 -9.00 -2.11
N ARG A 33 -0.59 -8.98 -1.85
CA ARG A 33 0.46 -9.02 -2.89
C ARG A 33 0.36 -10.31 -3.72
N ALA A 34 0.20 -11.44 -3.08
CA ALA A 34 0.08 -12.73 -3.75
C ALA A 34 -1.19 -12.81 -4.61
N ALA A 35 -2.33 -12.42 -4.05
CA ALA A 35 -3.64 -12.52 -4.69
C ALA A 35 -3.83 -11.58 -5.90
N ASN A 36 -3.15 -10.40 -5.90
CA ASN A 36 -3.40 -9.32 -6.85
C ASN A 36 -2.20 -8.99 -7.75
N SER A 37 -1.14 -9.82 -7.77
CA SER A 37 0.05 -9.59 -8.60
C SER A 37 -0.23 -9.47 -10.10
N ARG A 38 -1.34 -10.01 -10.58
CA ARG A 38 -1.79 -9.91 -11.97
C ARG A 38 -2.01 -8.46 -12.42
N PHE A 39 -2.39 -7.59 -11.51
CA PHE A 39 -2.64 -6.17 -11.76
C PHE A 39 -1.36 -5.34 -11.95
N LYS A 40 -0.16 -5.93 -11.87
CA LYS A 40 1.08 -5.25 -12.31
C LYS A 40 1.01 -4.82 -13.77
N ASP A 41 0.23 -5.53 -14.57
CA ASP A 41 -0.17 -5.10 -15.90
C ASP A 41 -1.55 -4.44 -15.81
N VAL A 42 -1.59 -3.12 -15.98
CA VAL A 42 -2.84 -2.34 -15.90
C VAL A 42 -3.90 -2.81 -16.92
N ARG A 43 -3.49 -3.42 -18.04
CA ARG A 43 -4.42 -3.96 -19.05
C ARG A 43 -5.25 -5.11 -18.49
N VAL A 44 -4.70 -5.87 -17.53
CA VAL A 44 -5.45 -6.93 -16.83
C VAL A 44 -6.55 -6.31 -15.97
N ALA A 45 -6.27 -5.21 -15.25
CA ALA A 45 -7.30 -4.51 -14.49
C ALA A 45 -8.44 -4.02 -15.41
N VAL A 46 -8.09 -3.39 -16.54
CA VAL A 46 -9.08 -2.94 -17.54
C VAL A 46 -9.91 -4.12 -18.08
N ALA A 47 -9.27 -5.24 -18.41
CA ALA A 47 -9.96 -6.43 -18.90
C ALA A 47 -10.89 -7.07 -17.84
N GLU A 48 -10.58 -6.93 -16.55
CA GLU A 48 -11.43 -7.36 -15.43
C GLU A 48 -12.52 -6.33 -15.04
N GLY A 49 -12.69 -5.24 -15.82
CA GLY A 49 -13.78 -4.28 -15.62
C GLY A 49 -13.46 -3.09 -14.72
N TYR A 50 -12.18 -2.88 -14.39
CA TYR A 50 -11.75 -1.69 -13.67
C TYR A 50 -11.61 -0.48 -14.60
N SER A 51 -12.06 0.70 -14.15
CA SER A 51 -11.99 1.95 -14.89
C SER A 51 -11.31 3.05 -14.07
N PRO A 52 -10.45 3.88 -14.67
CA PRO A 52 -9.72 4.91 -13.97
C PRO A 52 -10.60 6.08 -13.54
N ILE A 53 -10.29 6.63 -12.38
CA ILE A 53 -10.75 7.95 -11.94
C ILE A 53 -9.54 8.88 -11.82
N PRO A 54 -9.74 10.22 -11.71
CA PRO A 54 -8.63 11.17 -11.63
C PRO A 54 -7.63 10.82 -10.52
N CYS A 55 -6.34 11.11 -10.79
CA CYS A 55 -5.28 10.88 -9.82
C CYS A 55 -5.53 11.68 -8.54
N THR A 56 -5.43 11.01 -7.40
CA THR A 56 -5.68 11.60 -6.09
C THR A 56 -4.36 11.99 -5.44
N SER A 57 -4.17 13.29 -5.20
CA SER A 57 -3.10 13.85 -4.38
C SER A 57 -3.69 14.54 -3.15
N GLY A 58 -2.96 14.52 -2.03
CA GLY A 58 -3.42 15.05 -0.75
C GLY A 58 -2.75 16.36 -0.36
N ILE A 59 -3.41 17.12 0.55
CA ILE A 59 -2.85 18.32 1.17
C ILE A 59 -1.68 17.98 2.11
N ASP A 60 -1.68 16.80 2.70
CA ASP A 60 -0.67 16.33 3.66
C ASP A 60 0.63 15.83 3.01
N GLY A 61 0.82 16.09 1.74
CA GLY A 61 1.95 15.63 0.93
C GLY A 61 1.80 14.17 0.50
N GLY A 62 2.19 13.92 -0.77
CA GLY A 62 2.05 12.63 -1.41
C GLY A 62 0.71 12.44 -2.11
N ALA A 63 0.47 11.21 -2.55
CA ALA A 63 -0.71 10.87 -3.31
C ALA A 63 -1.19 9.44 -2.99
N MET A 64 -2.42 9.14 -3.39
CA MET A 64 -2.92 7.76 -3.50
C MET A 64 -2.61 7.19 -4.89
N GLY A 65 -2.46 8.06 -5.90
CA GLY A 65 -2.32 7.67 -7.30
C GLY A 65 -3.66 7.61 -8.04
N VAL A 66 -3.65 6.93 -9.18
CA VAL A 66 -4.82 6.70 -10.03
C VAL A 66 -5.53 5.44 -9.54
N HIS A 67 -6.78 5.59 -9.11
CA HIS A 67 -7.62 4.45 -8.76
C HIS A 67 -8.30 3.93 -10.03
N TYR A 68 -8.12 2.66 -10.29
CA TYR A 68 -8.93 1.90 -11.25
C TYR A 68 -9.99 1.17 -10.43
N VAL A 69 -11.25 1.58 -10.57
CA VAL A 69 -12.37 1.13 -9.74
C VAL A 69 -13.21 0.11 -10.49
N ASN A 70 -13.57 -0.98 -9.83
CA ASN A 70 -14.50 -1.97 -10.36
C ASN A 70 -15.91 -1.74 -9.76
N GLY A 71 -16.82 -1.19 -10.57
CA GLY A 71 -18.17 -0.85 -10.15
C GLY A 71 -19.03 -2.06 -9.72
N GLU A 72 -18.73 -3.26 -10.24
CA GLU A 72 -19.43 -4.48 -9.78
C GLU A 72 -18.97 -4.91 -8.39
N TYR A 73 -17.66 -4.79 -8.09
CA TYR A 73 -17.11 -5.15 -6.78
C TYR A 73 -17.52 -4.16 -5.68
N LEU A 74 -17.91 -2.92 -6.02
CA LEU A 74 -18.49 -1.98 -5.06
C LEU A 74 -19.82 -2.48 -4.47
N LYS A 75 -20.46 -3.46 -5.09
CA LYS A 75 -21.69 -4.08 -4.62
C LYS A 75 -21.45 -5.24 -3.65
N ASP A 76 -20.20 -5.68 -3.49
CA ASP A 76 -19.84 -6.79 -2.62
C ASP A 76 -20.20 -6.46 -1.16
N GLU A 77 -20.78 -7.42 -0.46
CA GLU A 77 -21.18 -7.24 0.93
C GLU A 77 -20.05 -7.59 1.92
N VAL A 78 -19.12 -8.46 1.49
CA VAL A 78 -18.03 -8.96 2.31
C VAL A 78 -16.71 -8.73 1.58
N PRO A 79 -15.73 -8.07 2.21
CA PRO A 79 -14.41 -7.89 1.63
C PRO A 79 -13.72 -9.23 1.31
N ASP A 80 -13.19 -9.37 0.08
CA ASP A 80 -12.38 -10.51 -0.36
C ASP A 80 -11.00 -10.01 -0.80
N VAL A 81 -9.93 -10.58 -0.24
CA VAL A 81 -8.54 -10.26 -0.59
C VAL A 81 -8.27 -10.30 -2.10
N ARG A 82 -8.96 -11.16 -2.85
CA ARG A 82 -8.78 -11.34 -4.30
C ARG A 82 -9.57 -10.36 -5.15
N ARG A 83 -10.51 -9.61 -4.53
CA ARG A 83 -11.47 -8.73 -5.22
C ARG A 83 -11.45 -7.32 -4.63
N PRO A 84 -10.30 -6.60 -4.71
CA PRO A 84 -10.26 -5.22 -4.25
C PRO A 84 -11.23 -4.36 -5.10
N GLN A 85 -11.93 -3.43 -4.47
CA GLN A 85 -12.83 -2.52 -5.16
C GLN A 85 -12.06 -1.53 -6.04
N ALA A 86 -10.83 -1.19 -5.65
CA ALA A 86 -9.93 -0.41 -6.48
C ALA A 86 -8.51 -0.98 -6.49
N VAL A 87 -7.83 -0.82 -7.63
CA VAL A 87 -6.38 -1.03 -7.78
C VAL A 87 -5.72 0.31 -8.08
N MET A 88 -4.62 0.60 -7.39
CA MET A 88 -4.03 1.95 -7.37
C MET A 88 -2.69 1.95 -8.08
N TYR A 89 -2.52 2.90 -9.00
CA TYR A 89 -1.32 3.03 -9.81
C TYR A 89 -0.68 4.40 -9.64
N GLU A 90 0.64 4.41 -9.55
CA GLU A 90 1.42 5.63 -9.71
C GLU A 90 1.68 5.86 -11.21
N PRO A 91 1.29 7.02 -11.75
CA PRO A 91 1.60 7.37 -13.13
C PRO A 91 3.08 7.73 -13.26
N GLY A 92 3.73 7.21 -14.28
CA GLY A 92 5.12 7.47 -14.60
C GLY A 92 5.31 8.06 -16.00
N PRO A 93 6.56 8.36 -16.38
CA PRO A 93 6.89 8.89 -17.70
C PRO A 93 6.34 8.01 -18.83
N GLY A 94 5.91 8.66 -19.92
CA GLY A 94 5.42 7.95 -21.10
C GLY A 94 4.07 7.22 -20.92
N GLY A 95 3.30 7.53 -19.85
CA GLY A 95 2.02 6.88 -19.58
C GLY A 95 2.14 5.51 -18.89
N LYS A 96 3.32 5.17 -18.38
CA LYS A 96 3.53 3.96 -17.59
C LYS A 96 2.71 4.03 -16.30
N MET A 97 1.99 2.94 -16.00
CA MET A 97 1.29 2.77 -14.73
C MET A 97 2.00 1.71 -13.89
N SER A 98 2.40 2.07 -12.67
CA SER A 98 3.06 1.18 -11.72
C SER A 98 2.12 0.86 -10.57
N LEU A 99 1.71 -0.40 -10.42
CA LEU A 99 0.86 -0.83 -9.31
C LEU A 99 1.55 -0.53 -7.97
N VAL A 100 0.87 0.18 -7.09
CA VAL A 100 1.40 0.59 -5.78
C VAL A 100 0.61 0.04 -4.60
N ALA A 101 -0.72 0.00 -4.73
CA ALA A 101 -1.63 -0.42 -3.66
C ALA A 101 -2.93 -0.99 -4.23
N VAL A 102 -3.76 -1.50 -3.35
CA VAL A 102 -5.19 -1.76 -3.60
C VAL A 102 -6.03 -1.14 -2.49
N GLU A 103 -7.32 -0.96 -2.77
CA GLU A 103 -8.29 -0.43 -1.81
C GLU A 103 -9.51 -1.34 -1.76
N TYR A 104 -9.93 -1.63 -0.53
CA TYR A 104 -11.17 -2.34 -0.22
C TYR A 104 -12.19 -1.36 0.31
N ILE A 105 -13.42 -1.39 -0.22
CA ILE A 105 -14.48 -0.42 0.09
C ILE A 105 -15.73 -1.19 0.54
N SER A 106 -16.40 -0.67 1.57
CA SER A 106 -17.69 -1.16 2.05
C SER A 106 -18.69 -0.03 2.24
N PHE A 107 -19.84 -0.11 1.58
CA PHE A 107 -21.00 0.76 1.80
C PHE A 107 -22.02 0.16 2.79
N LYS A 108 -21.79 -1.07 3.28
CA LYS A 108 -22.70 -1.80 4.16
C LYS A 108 -22.48 -1.54 5.66
N GLY A 109 -21.53 -0.67 6.00
CA GLY A 109 -21.16 -0.35 7.37
C GLY A 109 -19.74 -0.78 7.71
N PRO A 110 -19.37 -0.78 9.00
CA PRO A 110 -18.03 -1.16 9.46
C PRO A 110 -17.63 -2.54 8.95
N ALA A 111 -16.41 -2.63 8.44
CA ALA A 111 -15.85 -3.85 7.87
C ALA A 111 -14.41 -4.07 8.36
N SER A 112 -13.90 -5.28 8.18
CA SER A 112 -12.51 -5.62 8.44
C SER A 112 -12.00 -6.65 7.43
N LEU A 113 -10.70 -6.65 7.21
CA LEU A 113 -10.02 -7.64 6.39
C LEU A 113 -8.68 -8.02 7.05
N GLY A 114 -8.41 -9.31 7.23
CA GLY A 114 -7.18 -9.79 7.86
C GLY A 114 -6.90 -9.20 9.25
N GLY A 115 -7.95 -8.88 10.03
CA GLY A 115 -7.83 -8.27 11.36
C GLY A 115 -7.68 -6.74 11.35
N HIS A 116 -7.68 -6.07 10.18
CA HIS A 116 -7.60 -4.61 10.05
C HIS A 116 -8.99 -4.03 9.81
N LEU A 117 -9.39 -3.10 10.68
CA LEU A 117 -10.63 -2.35 10.53
C LEU A 117 -10.52 -1.35 9.38
N PHE A 118 -11.63 -1.17 8.66
CA PHE A 118 -11.74 -0.12 7.64
C PHE A 118 -11.94 1.25 8.30
N ALA A 119 -11.27 2.26 7.77
CA ALA A 119 -11.46 3.65 8.16
C ALA A 119 -12.77 4.20 7.59
N PHE A 120 -13.46 5.07 8.33
CA PHE A 120 -14.68 5.74 7.87
C PHE A 120 -14.34 6.95 7.01
N ASN A 121 -14.92 7.01 5.80
CA ASN A 121 -14.87 8.16 4.92
C ASN A 121 -16.27 8.77 4.80
N GLY A 122 -16.46 9.97 5.37
CA GLY A 122 -17.73 10.67 5.41
C GLY A 122 -18.12 11.32 4.07
N ALA A 123 -19.29 11.99 4.06
CA ALA A 123 -19.68 12.84 2.95
C ALA A 123 -19.86 14.29 3.45
N PRO A 124 -19.54 15.32 2.62
CA PRO A 124 -19.02 15.20 1.26
C PRO A 124 -17.56 14.70 1.25
N ASN A 125 -17.22 13.85 0.31
CA ASN A 125 -15.86 13.36 0.09
C ASN A 125 -15.41 13.66 -1.34
N ARG A 126 -14.09 13.55 -1.60
CA ARG A 126 -13.48 13.86 -2.90
C ARG A 126 -14.00 13.02 -4.06
N TYR A 127 -14.63 11.89 -3.78
CA TYR A 127 -15.17 10.98 -4.77
C TYR A 127 -16.61 11.27 -5.15
N GLY A 128 -17.29 12.18 -4.41
CA GLY A 128 -18.72 12.45 -4.59
C GLY A 128 -19.62 11.25 -4.25
N LEU A 129 -19.11 10.33 -3.43
CA LEU A 129 -19.82 9.12 -3.02
C LEU A 129 -20.58 9.34 -1.70
N ASN A 130 -21.56 8.45 -1.43
CA ASN A 130 -22.13 8.29 -0.10
C ASN A 130 -21.03 7.93 0.90
N PRO A 131 -21.22 8.15 2.21
CA PRO A 131 -20.27 7.69 3.23
C PRO A 131 -19.96 6.21 3.08
N PHE A 132 -18.71 5.82 3.25
CA PHE A 132 -18.23 4.44 3.12
C PHE A 132 -17.10 4.15 4.10
N TYR A 133 -16.71 2.88 4.18
CA TYR A 133 -15.54 2.42 4.92
C TYR A 133 -14.49 1.91 3.94
N GLU A 134 -13.21 2.20 4.19
CA GLU A 134 -12.12 1.86 3.28
C GLU A 134 -10.90 1.32 4.01
N LEU A 135 -10.14 0.48 3.31
CA LEU A 135 -8.84 -0.01 3.74
C LEU A 135 -7.87 0.02 2.56
N HIS A 136 -6.90 0.92 2.61
CA HIS A 136 -5.77 0.91 1.70
C HIS A 136 -4.75 -0.15 2.10
N VAL A 137 -4.17 -0.85 1.11
CA VAL A 137 -3.08 -1.81 1.35
C VAL A 137 -1.94 -1.55 0.38
N TRP A 138 -0.87 -0.90 0.87
CA TRP A 138 0.33 -0.56 0.12
C TRP A 138 1.25 -1.79 -0.03
N ALA A 139 0.92 -2.67 -0.96
CA ALA A 139 1.58 -3.95 -1.10
C ALA A 139 2.80 -3.94 -2.05
N TRP A 140 2.93 -2.95 -2.96
CA TRP A 140 4.00 -2.90 -3.96
C TRP A 140 4.91 -1.69 -3.82
N LYS A 141 4.47 -0.62 -3.17
CA LYS A 141 5.30 0.55 -2.86
C LYS A 141 5.24 0.81 -1.35
N PRO A 142 6.38 0.73 -0.63
CA PRO A 142 6.40 1.01 0.80
C PRO A 142 5.83 2.40 1.11
N ASN A 143 5.01 2.48 2.13
CA ASN A 143 4.47 3.75 2.61
C ASN A 143 5.12 4.09 3.96
N PRO A 144 5.90 5.18 4.07
CA PRO A 144 6.53 5.59 5.32
C PRO A 144 5.53 5.91 6.45
N LYS A 145 4.27 6.24 6.08
CA LYS A 145 3.20 6.48 7.06
C LYS A 145 2.53 5.19 7.56
N GLY A 146 2.89 4.04 7.00
CA GLY A 146 2.33 2.74 7.31
C GLY A 146 1.64 2.07 6.13
N ALA A 147 1.59 0.75 6.15
CA ALA A 147 1.07 -0.07 5.05
C ALA A 147 -0.43 0.13 4.78
N PHE A 148 -1.17 0.76 5.70
CA PHE A 148 -2.62 0.97 5.63
C PHE A 148 -3.02 2.46 5.67
N ALA A 149 -2.05 3.39 5.61
CA ALA A 149 -2.35 4.81 5.57
C ALA A 149 -2.89 5.25 4.20
N ASP A 150 -3.76 6.25 4.17
CA ASP A 150 -4.43 6.72 2.96
C ASP A 150 -3.43 7.27 1.93
N MET A 151 -2.61 8.24 2.34
CA MET A 151 -1.65 8.90 1.47
C MET A 151 -0.25 8.33 1.62
N ASN A 152 0.45 8.18 0.50
CA ASN A 152 1.86 7.81 0.47
C ASN A 152 2.71 9.01 0.01
N PRO A 153 3.60 9.55 0.86
CA PRO A 153 4.42 10.71 0.51
C PRO A 153 5.44 10.43 -0.60
N THR A 154 5.64 9.17 -0.96
CA THR A 154 6.54 8.78 -2.05
C THR A 154 5.84 8.51 -3.38
N VAL A 155 4.51 8.69 -3.44
CA VAL A 155 3.69 8.60 -4.65
C VAL A 155 3.35 10.00 -5.16
N SER A 156 3.31 10.18 -6.47
CA SER A 156 3.04 11.44 -7.15
C SER A 156 2.02 11.26 -8.28
N CYS A 157 1.30 12.33 -8.58
CA CYS A 157 0.42 12.44 -9.76
C CYS A 157 1.07 13.22 -10.92
N ASP A 158 2.34 13.61 -10.83
CA ASP A 158 3.00 14.56 -11.74
C ASP A 158 3.02 14.11 -13.20
N HIS A 159 2.97 12.79 -13.44
CA HIS A 159 2.96 12.25 -14.80
C HIS A 159 1.56 11.94 -15.35
N MET A 160 0.50 12.31 -14.62
CA MET A 160 -0.84 12.30 -15.23
C MET A 160 -0.90 13.40 -16.28
N ARG A 161 -1.08 13.00 -17.53
CA ARG A 161 -1.42 14.00 -18.58
C ARG A 161 -2.76 14.60 -18.21
N MET A 162 -2.75 15.88 -17.90
CA MET A 162 -3.94 16.71 -17.90
C MET A 162 -4.44 16.69 -19.35
N HIS A 163 -5.34 15.78 -19.69
CA HIS A 163 -6.04 15.85 -20.97
C HIS A 163 -6.95 17.07 -20.90
N GLY A 164 -6.48 18.14 -21.55
CA GLY A 164 -7.15 19.35 -21.98
C GLY A 164 -8.29 19.85 -21.11
N MET A 165 -8.02 20.95 -20.38
CA MET A 165 -9.06 21.96 -20.24
C MET A 165 -9.25 22.66 -21.58
#